data_c16b26e0398eada648fd5ff7ba927b9d
#
_entry.id   c16b26e0398eada648fd5ff7ba927b9d
#
_cell.length_a   1.000
_cell.length_b   1.000
_cell.length_c   1.000
_cell.angle_alpha   90.00
_cell.angle_beta   90.00
_cell.angle_gamma   90.00
#
_symmetry.space_group_name_H-M   'P 1'
#
loop_
_entity.id
_entity.type
_entity.pdbx_description
1 polymer ?
#
loop_
_entity_poly.entity_id
_entity_poly.type
_entity_poly.pdbx_seq_one_letter_code
_entity_poly.pdbx_strand_id
1 'polypeptide(L)'
;MSAATMPNPTQRDRYVDADAPPEERTYAMFTHLAGMIGVITAPIPLAGPLAALVMWRIKAHQSPFLDDHGRDAMNFQLSLLLYAVVLGVLTVGTLGIASPLYFLTIILCLVGCIRGAIAANAGAYYRYPMTIRFLKP
;
A
#
# COMPACT_ATOMS: atom_id res chain seq x y z
N MET A 1 -2.30 -30.04 -3.66
CA MET A 1 -2.47 -28.62 -3.29
C MET A 1 -3.81 -28.16 -3.82
N SER A 2 -4.76 -27.97 -2.95
CA SER A 2 -6.07 -27.41 -3.34
C SER A 2 -5.83 -25.96 -3.78
N ALA A 3 -6.17 -25.64 -5.04
CA ALA A 3 -6.26 -24.26 -5.48
C ALA A 3 -7.40 -23.62 -4.65
N ALA A 4 -7.05 -22.99 -3.54
CA ALA A 4 -7.98 -22.21 -2.79
C ALA A 4 -8.51 -21.15 -3.76
N THR A 5 -9.78 -21.28 -4.11
CA THR A 5 -10.47 -20.34 -5.00
C THR A 5 -10.33 -18.96 -4.36
N MET A 6 -9.59 -18.08 -5.02
CA MET A 6 -9.41 -16.70 -4.54
C MET A 6 -10.80 -16.10 -4.26
N PRO A 7 -11.03 -15.56 -3.07
CA PRO A 7 -12.33 -14.99 -2.73
C PRO A 7 -12.68 -13.84 -3.70
N ASN A 8 -13.96 -13.69 -3.95
CA ASN A 8 -14.48 -12.60 -4.77
C ASN A 8 -13.85 -11.26 -4.34
N PRO A 9 -13.46 -10.38 -5.28
CA PRO A 9 -12.86 -9.08 -4.98
C PRO A 9 -13.59 -8.25 -3.91
N THR A 10 -14.90 -8.41 -3.80
CA THR A 10 -15.73 -7.72 -2.78
C THR A 10 -15.64 -8.34 -1.37
N GLN A 11 -15.08 -9.54 -1.24
CA GLN A 11 -14.95 -10.26 0.04
C GLN A 11 -13.51 -10.30 0.56
N ARG A 12 -12.53 -9.85 -0.24
CA ARG A 12 -11.11 -9.92 0.11
C ARG A 12 -10.74 -9.15 1.37
N ASP A 13 -11.45 -8.06 1.66
CA ASP A 13 -11.18 -7.21 2.83
C ASP A 13 -11.44 -7.90 4.18
N ARG A 14 -12.09 -9.07 4.17
CA ARG A 14 -12.44 -9.84 5.37
C ARG A 14 -11.86 -11.25 5.35
N TYR A 15 -11.12 -11.58 4.31
CA TYR A 15 -10.57 -12.91 4.16
C TYR A 15 -9.24 -13.02 4.90
N VAL A 16 -9.13 -14.06 5.72
CA VAL A 16 -7.89 -14.46 6.40
C VAL A 16 -7.41 -15.73 5.74
N ASP A 17 -6.22 -15.70 5.20
CA ASP A 17 -5.53 -16.88 4.69
C ASP A 17 -4.83 -17.58 5.86
N ALA A 18 -5.50 -18.58 6.42
CA ALA A 18 -4.96 -19.34 7.55
C ALA A 18 -3.74 -20.17 7.14
N ASP A 19 -3.61 -20.50 5.85
CA ASP A 19 -2.54 -21.32 5.31
C ASP A 19 -1.31 -20.49 4.89
N ALA A 20 -1.41 -19.16 4.90
CA ALA A 20 -0.26 -18.30 4.56
C ALA A 20 0.89 -18.54 5.54
N PRO A 21 2.10 -18.93 5.08
CA PRO A 21 3.23 -19.18 5.94
C PRO A 21 3.64 -17.93 6.76
N PRO A 22 4.17 -18.09 7.98
CA PRO A 22 4.63 -16.96 8.79
C PRO A 22 5.63 -16.04 8.09
N GLU A 23 6.51 -16.62 7.26
CA GLU A 23 7.51 -15.88 6.49
C GLU A 23 6.85 -14.96 5.44
N GLU A 24 5.80 -15.45 4.78
CA GLU A 24 5.05 -14.64 3.81
C GLU A 24 4.28 -13.51 4.48
N ARG A 25 3.67 -13.79 5.64
CA ARG A 25 2.99 -12.76 6.45
C ARG A 25 3.96 -11.67 6.88
N THR A 26 5.14 -12.06 7.37
CA THR A 26 6.20 -11.12 7.76
C THR A 26 6.69 -10.32 6.56
N TYR A 27 6.91 -10.95 5.43
CA TYR A 27 7.33 -10.24 4.22
C TYR A 27 6.27 -9.24 3.73
N ALA A 28 5.01 -9.66 3.67
CA ALA A 28 3.90 -8.79 3.31
C ALA A 28 3.76 -7.60 4.28
N MET A 29 3.93 -7.83 5.57
CA MET A 29 3.99 -6.77 6.58
C MET A 29 5.06 -5.73 6.22
N PHE A 30 6.28 -6.16 5.93
CA PHE A 30 7.37 -5.26 5.55
C PHE A 30 7.11 -4.56 4.21
N THR A 31 6.41 -5.19 3.27
CA THR A 31 6.03 -4.56 2.01
C THR A 31 5.13 -3.33 2.24
N HIS A 32 4.20 -3.41 3.20
CA HIS A 32 3.39 -2.26 3.59
C HIS A 32 4.21 -1.18 4.30
N LEU A 33 5.09 -1.59 5.23
CA LEU A 33 5.94 -0.64 5.97
C LEU A 33 6.96 0.05 5.07
N ALA A 34 7.46 -0.61 4.03
CA ALA A 34 8.40 -0.02 3.08
C ALA A 34 7.83 1.24 2.40
N GLY A 35 6.51 1.30 2.20
CA GLY A 35 5.85 2.49 1.69
C GLY A 35 6.02 3.73 2.57
N MET A 36 6.28 3.57 3.88
CA MET A 36 6.51 4.69 4.80
C MET A 36 7.85 5.40 4.57
N ILE A 37 8.78 4.78 3.83
CA ILE A 37 10.07 5.40 3.52
C ILE A 37 9.88 6.78 2.87
N GLY A 38 8.86 6.95 2.03
CA GLY A 38 8.54 8.23 1.42
C GLY A 38 8.25 9.35 2.41
N VAL A 39 7.72 9.03 3.60
CA VAL A 39 7.47 10.00 4.67
C VAL A 39 8.76 10.35 5.40
N ILE A 40 9.62 9.34 5.64
CA ILE A 40 10.88 9.51 6.38
C ILE A 40 11.91 10.25 5.55
N THR A 41 11.93 10.01 4.24
CA THR A 41 12.91 10.59 3.30
C THR A 41 12.37 11.84 2.59
N ALA A 42 11.32 12.48 3.13
CA ALA A 42 10.89 13.77 2.57
C ALA A 42 12.13 14.67 2.35
N PRO A 43 12.46 15.06 1.15
CA PRO A 43 11.63 15.46 0.01
C PRO A 43 11.63 14.51 -1.20
N ILE A 44 11.85 13.20 -1.04
CA ILE A 44 11.91 12.27 -2.17
C ILE A 44 10.54 11.57 -2.35
N PRO A 45 9.60 12.16 -3.12
CA PRO A 45 8.23 11.65 -3.21
C PRO A 45 8.11 10.27 -3.86
N LEU A 46 9.14 9.82 -4.58
CA LEU A 46 9.17 8.52 -5.24
C LEU A 46 9.73 7.39 -4.35
N ALA A 47 10.32 7.69 -3.19
CA ALA A 47 10.95 6.68 -2.35
C ALA A 47 9.96 5.62 -1.86
N GLY A 48 8.75 6.03 -1.43
CA GLY A 48 7.69 5.11 -1.03
C GLY A 48 7.22 4.18 -2.15
N PRO A 49 6.79 4.72 -3.31
CA PRO A 49 6.41 3.91 -4.47
C PRO A 49 7.53 2.97 -4.95
N LEU A 50 8.78 3.44 -4.98
CA LEU A 50 9.92 2.59 -5.40
C LEU A 50 10.16 1.45 -4.41
N ALA A 51 10.13 1.73 -3.10
CA ALA A 51 10.30 0.70 -2.09
C ALA A 51 9.19 -0.36 -2.17
N ALA A 52 7.92 0.06 -2.29
CA ALA A 52 6.80 -0.85 -2.45
C ALA A 52 6.91 -1.68 -3.73
N LEU A 53 7.33 -1.06 -4.85
CA LEU A 53 7.54 -1.75 -6.12
C LEU A 53 8.62 -2.82 -6.02
N VAL A 54 9.77 -2.49 -5.44
CA VAL A 54 10.89 -3.42 -5.26
C VAL A 54 10.46 -4.61 -4.40
N MET A 55 9.85 -4.35 -3.24
CA MET A 55 9.37 -5.40 -2.36
C MET A 55 8.36 -6.32 -3.06
N TRP A 56 7.39 -5.73 -3.77
CA TRP A 56 6.42 -6.51 -4.53
C TRP A 56 7.07 -7.37 -5.62
N ARG A 57 7.94 -6.77 -6.47
CA ARG A 57 8.54 -7.47 -7.62
C ARG A 57 9.45 -8.62 -7.22
N ILE A 58 10.11 -8.55 -6.07
CA ILE A 58 11.01 -9.62 -5.59
C ILE A 58 10.23 -10.91 -5.31
N LYS A 59 9.01 -10.83 -4.78
CA LYS A 59 8.28 -12.02 -4.32
C LYS A 59 6.88 -12.21 -4.91
N ALA A 60 6.45 -11.37 -5.87
CA ALA A 60 5.10 -11.44 -6.45
C ALA A 60 4.74 -12.83 -7.02
N HIS A 61 5.73 -13.56 -7.53
CA HIS A 61 5.50 -14.86 -8.17
C HIS A 61 5.55 -16.05 -7.20
N GLN A 62 5.83 -15.82 -5.92
CA GLN A 62 5.98 -16.90 -4.94
C GLN A 62 4.64 -17.37 -4.39
N SER A 63 3.69 -16.45 -4.15
CA SER A 63 2.34 -16.80 -3.73
C SER A 63 1.32 -15.72 -4.09
N PRO A 64 0.04 -16.12 -4.24
CA PRO A 64 -1.06 -15.16 -4.44
C PRO A 64 -1.20 -14.16 -3.28
N PHE A 65 -0.87 -14.56 -2.06
CA PHE A 65 -0.90 -13.70 -0.88
C PHE A 65 0.10 -12.55 -1.00
N LEU A 66 1.34 -12.85 -1.37
CA LEU A 66 2.40 -11.86 -1.56
C LEU A 66 2.11 -10.93 -2.75
N ASP A 67 1.60 -11.46 -3.85
CA ASP A 67 1.24 -10.66 -5.02
C ASP A 67 0.10 -9.67 -4.71
N ASP A 68 -0.94 -10.13 -4.00
CA ASP A 68 -2.07 -9.28 -3.65
C ASP A 68 -1.66 -8.12 -2.71
N HIS A 69 -0.91 -8.42 -1.65
CA HIS A 69 -0.40 -7.40 -0.72
C HIS A 69 0.54 -6.40 -1.40
N GLY A 70 1.44 -6.88 -2.24
CA GLY A 70 2.37 -6.02 -2.97
C GLY A 70 1.66 -5.11 -3.95
N ARG A 71 0.66 -5.62 -4.66
CA ARG A 71 -0.16 -4.85 -5.61
C ARG A 71 -0.97 -3.77 -4.90
N ASP A 72 -1.57 -4.10 -3.75
CA ASP A 72 -2.34 -3.12 -2.98
C ASP A 72 -1.43 -2.05 -2.35
N ALA A 73 -0.26 -2.43 -1.83
CA ALA A 73 0.72 -1.47 -1.33
C ALA A 73 1.16 -0.51 -2.46
N MET A 74 1.41 -1.05 -3.67
CA MET A 74 1.78 -0.23 -4.83
C MET A 74 0.66 0.71 -5.27
N ASN A 75 -0.57 0.22 -5.37
CA ASN A 75 -1.73 1.05 -5.70
C ASN A 75 -1.91 2.20 -4.71
N PHE A 76 -1.71 1.93 -3.43
CA PHE A 76 -1.79 2.94 -2.39
C PHE A 76 -0.70 4.01 -2.56
N GLN A 77 0.55 3.61 -2.79
CA GLN A 77 1.64 4.54 -3.00
C GLN A 77 1.46 5.40 -4.26
N LEU A 78 0.94 4.82 -5.34
CA LEU A 78 0.60 5.57 -6.56
C LEU A 78 -0.54 6.57 -6.31
N SER A 79 -1.52 6.21 -5.50
CA SER A 79 -2.62 7.12 -5.13
C SER A 79 -2.10 8.29 -4.29
N LEU A 80 -1.22 8.03 -3.32
CA LEU A 80 -0.58 9.09 -2.52
C LEU A 80 0.25 10.03 -3.40
N LEU A 81 0.98 9.49 -4.37
CA LEU A 81 1.74 10.29 -5.31
C LEU A 81 0.84 11.19 -6.15
N LEU A 82 -0.29 10.65 -6.65
CA LEU A 82 -1.28 11.45 -7.38
C LEU A 82 -1.87 12.56 -6.49
N TYR A 83 -2.21 12.25 -5.25
CA TYR A 83 -2.71 13.25 -4.29
C TYR A 83 -1.66 14.33 -4.03
N ALA A 84 -0.39 13.96 -3.89
CA ALA A 84 0.70 14.92 -3.71
C ALA A 84 0.84 15.86 -4.92
N VAL A 85 0.71 15.34 -6.14
CA VAL A 85 0.73 16.15 -7.37
C VAL A 85 -0.45 17.13 -7.40
N VAL A 86 -1.67 16.66 -7.15
CA VAL A 86 -2.87 17.51 -7.12
C VAL A 86 -2.74 18.60 -6.06
N LEU A 87 -2.30 18.25 -4.85
CA LEU A 87 -2.06 19.21 -3.78
C LEU A 87 -0.95 20.20 -4.10
N GLY A 88 0.08 19.77 -4.85
CA GLY A 88 1.12 20.65 -5.35
C GLY A 88 0.56 21.74 -6.26
N VAL A 89 -0.26 21.34 -7.24
CA VAL A 89 -0.94 22.29 -8.14
C VAL A 89 -1.84 23.25 -7.37
N LEU A 90 -2.64 22.72 -6.41
CA LEU A 90 -3.52 23.54 -5.57
C LEU A 90 -2.71 24.50 -4.68
N THR A 91 -1.59 24.06 -4.12
CA THR A 91 -0.72 24.90 -3.29
C THR A 91 -0.16 26.07 -4.08
N VAL A 92 0.30 25.82 -5.31
CA VAL A 92 0.76 26.91 -6.19
C VAL A 92 -0.40 27.85 -6.57
N GLY A 93 -1.54 27.31 -6.98
CA GLY A 93 -2.71 28.09 -7.37
C GLY A 93 -3.33 28.93 -6.23
N THR A 94 -3.15 28.51 -4.97
CA THR A 94 -3.64 29.21 -3.78
C THR A 94 -2.55 30.00 -3.05
N LEU A 95 -1.40 30.22 -3.68
CA LEU A 95 -0.26 30.94 -3.09
C LEU A 95 0.16 30.37 -1.71
N GLY A 96 0.11 29.04 -1.57
CA GLY A 96 0.54 28.33 -0.38
C GLY A 96 -0.58 28.02 0.63
N ILE A 97 -1.79 28.56 0.48
CA ILE A 97 -2.90 28.32 1.43
C ILE A 97 -3.27 26.83 1.55
N ALA A 98 -3.17 26.07 0.46
CA ALA A 98 -3.48 24.65 0.47
C ALA A 98 -2.37 23.76 1.06
N SER A 99 -1.20 24.29 1.39
CA SER A 99 -0.07 23.48 1.90
C SER A 99 -0.37 22.65 3.15
N PRO A 100 -1.20 23.06 4.12
CA PRO A 100 -1.52 22.23 5.27
C PRO A 100 -2.20 20.90 4.92
N LEU A 101 -2.83 20.78 3.74
CA LEU A 101 -3.47 19.55 3.28
C LEU A 101 -2.46 18.41 3.05
N TYR A 102 -1.17 18.72 2.86
CA TYR A 102 -0.13 17.68 2.80
C TYR A 102 -0.05 16.84 4.08
N PHE A 103 -0.36 17.42 5.26
CA PHE A 103 -0.39 16.64 6.50
C PHE A 103 -1.44 15.53 6.46
N LEU A 104 -2.54 15.71 5.73
CA LEU A 104 -3.55 14.66 5.56
C LEU A 104 -3.00 13.48 4.77
N THR A 105 -2.17 13.71 3.75
CA THR A 105 -1.54 12.62 2.97
C THR A 105 -0.50 11.89 3.81
N ILE A 106 0.23 12.57 4.67
CA ILE A 106 1.17 11.96 5.62
C ILE A 106 0.42 11.07 6.60
N ILE A 107 -0.65 11.57 7.22
CA ILE A 107 -1.48 10.80 8.15
C ILE A 107 -2.08 9.59 7.44
N LEU A 108 -2.62 9.77 6.23
CA LEU A 108 -3.18 8.69 5.42
C LEU A 108 -2.12 7.61 5.12
N CYS A 109 -0.90 8.02 4.77
CA CYS A 109 0.23 7.12 4.53
C CYS A 109 0.57 6.31 5.78
N LEU A 110 0.77 6.96 6.91
CA LEU A 110 1.14 6.32 8.18
C LEU A 110 0.06 5.34 8.63
N VAL A 111 -1.18 5.80 8.72
CA VAL A 111 -2.31 4.95 9.16
C VAL A 111 -2.54 3.80 8.20
N GLY A 112 -2.51 4.06 6.89
CA GLY A 112 -2.71 3.03 5.87
C GLY A 112 -1.63 1.94 5.93
N CYS A 113 -0.35 2.34 5.91
CA CYS A 113 0.78 1.38 5.95
C CYS A 113 0.78 0.56 7.24
N ILE A 114 0.53 1.18 8.40
CA ILE A 114 0.49 0.45 9.68
C ILE A 114 -0.67 -0.55 9.69
N ARG A 115 -1.87 -0.15 9.28
CA ARG A 115 -3.03 -1.06 9.24
C ARG A 115 -2.83 -2.20 8.25
N GLY A 116 -2.25 -1.90 7.08
CA GLY A 116 -1.87 -2.90 6.10
C GLY A 116 -0.86 -3.90 6.65
N ALA A 117 0.15 -3.41 7.35
CA ALA A 117 1.17 -4.25 7.99
C ALA A 117 0.57 -5.17 9.07
N ILE A 118 -0.30 -4.64 9.92
CA ILE A 118 -0.98 -5.43 10.97
C ILE A 118 -1.85 -6.51 10.33
N ALA A 119 -2.63 -6.18 9.30
CA ALA A 119 -3.47 -7.14 8.60
C ALA A 119 -2.64 -8.24 7.93
N ALA A 120 -1.58 -7.88 7.22
CA ALA A 120 -0.68 -8.82 6.56
C ALA A 120 -0.03 -9.79 7.58
N ASN A 121 0.43 -9.28 8.71
CA ASN A 121 1.00 -10.12 9.77
C ASN A 121 -0.02 -11.09 10.38
N ALA A 122 -1.29 -10.71 10.41
CA ALA A 122 -2.40 -11.58 10.83
C ALA A 122 -2.85 -12.57 9.75
N GLY A 123 -2.24 -12.56 8.55
CA GLY A 123 -2.67 -13.38 7.41
C GLY A 123 -3.94 -12.86 6.72
N ALA A 124 -4.38 -11.64 7.03
CA ALA A 124 -5.59 -11.06 6.48
C ALA A 124 -5.27 -10.23 5.23
N TYR A 125 -6.07 -10.39 4.18
CA TYR A 125 -6.02 -9.49 3.03
C TYR A 125 -6.46 -8.09 3.45
N TYR A 126 -5.79 -7.07 2.91
CA TYR A 126 -6.04 -5.68 3.28
C TYR A 126 -6.35 -4.82 2.06
N ARG A 127 -7.33 -3.95 2.21
CA ARG A 127 -7.67 -2.96 1.19
C ARG A 127 -7.56 -1.57 1.79
N TYR A 128 -6.68 -0.77 1.21
CA TYR A 128 -6.50 0.60 1.66
C TYR A 128 -7.74 1.45 1.37
N PRO A 129 -8.16 2.28 2.31
CA PRO A 129 -9.17 3.30 2.03
C PRO A 129 -8.62 4.36 1.06
N MET A 130 -9.49 4.97 0.29
CA MET A 130 -9.13 6.06 -0.63
C MET A 130 -8.03 5.71 -1.64
N THR A 131 -7.94 4.45 -2.06
CA THR A 131 -6.95 3.98 -3.03
C THR A 131 -7.57 3.85 -4.40
N ILE A 132 -6.92 4.44 -5.40
CA ILE A 132 -7.23 4.24 -6.81
C ILE A 132 -6.50 2.97 -7.26
N ARG A 133 -7.24 2.00 -7.79
CA ARG A 133 -6.67 0.73 -8.21
C ARG A 133 -6.19 0.81 -9.66
N PHE A 134 -4.95 1.21 -9.84
CA PHE A 134 -4.27 1.22 -11.14
C PHE A 134 -3.90 -0.20 -11.58
N LEU A 135 -3.42 -1.01 -10.64
CA LEU A 135 -3.02 -2.39 -10.85
C LEU A 135 -4.16 -3.30 -10.40
N LYS A 136 -4.79 -3.97 -11.36
CA LYS A 136 -5.86 -4.96 -11.12
C LYS A 136 -5.27 -6.36 -11.05
N PRO A 137 -5.99 -7.31 -10.39
CA PRO A 137 -5.59 -8.72 -10.39
C PRO A 137 -5.51 -9.30 -11.78
#